data_0667a9dc27b10980db8b1e3c8a0424ec
#
_entry.id   0667a9dc27b10980db8b1e3c8a0424ec
#
_cell.length_a   1.000
_cell.length_b   1.000
_cell.length_c   1.000
_cell.angle_alpha   90.00
_cell.angle_beta   90.00
_cell.angle_gamma   90.00
#
_symmetry.space_group_name_H-M   'P 1'
#
loop_
_entity.id
_entity.type
_entity.pdbx_description
1 polymer ?
#
loop_
_entity_poly.entity_id
_entity_poly.type
_entity_poly.pdbx_seq_one_letter_code
_entity_poly.pdbx_strand_id
1 'polypeptide(L)'
;PPQKSVHEQRLEKRCTPVVTTAHAVRCARILAYTAHLLAHGEDADRLEKDAERFTRALQEHAWDEGAGYFGYVLHDEQGRAAGFLRDASGVNHNMGLGGASPLFAGACTVEQAEGLWEKLASEEHLWSACGLSTVDRSSPYYRRDGYWNGAVWMPYQWMFFKAALDAGKTGFAFRIADTALRLWQDECAASYHCFEHFMIESRRGAGWHQFGGLSAPVAQWFAAYYVPGT
;
A
#
# COMPACT_ATOMS: atom_id res chain seq x y z
N PRO A 1 -11.63 -3.95 7.63
CA PRO A 1 -10.86 -4.16 6.41
C PRO A 1 -11.69 -4.83 5.33
N PRO A 2 -11.44 -4.57 4.02
CA PRO A 2 -12.20 -5.15 2.91
C PRO A 2 -12.29 -6.69 2.98
N GLN A 3 -11.22 -7.36 3.34
CA GLN A 3 -11.14 -8.83 3.46
C GLN A 3 -12.19 -9.40 4.43
N LYS A 4 -12.40 -8.72 5.57
CA LYS A 4 -13.43 -9.11 6.54
C LYS A 4 -14.82 -9.00 5.92
N SER A 5 -15.11 -7.91 5.21
CA SER A 5 -16.36 -7.68 4.53
C SER A 5 -16.61 -8.71 3.42
N VAL A 6 -15.59 -9.08 2.63
CA VAL A 6 -15.67 -10.17 1.64
C VAL A 6 -16.11 -11.48 2.28
N HIS A 7 -15.48 -11.84 3.41
CA HIS A 7 -15.81 -13.08 4.11
C HIS A 7 -17.22 -13.05 4.71
N GLU A 8 -17.60 -11.98 5.39
CA GLU A 8 -18.93 -11.81 6.00
C GLU A 8 -20.05 -11.87 4.96
N GLN A 9 -19.81 -11.35 3.74
CA GLN A 9 -20.76 -11.37 2.63
C GLN A 9 -20.65 -12.63 1.74
N ARG A 10 -19.74 -13.56 2.06
CA ARG A 10 -19.48 -14.80 1.28
C ARG A 10 -19.13 -14.53 -0.18
N LEU A 11 -18.28 -13.52 -0.41
CA LEU A 11 -17.88 -13.05 -1.75
C LEU A 11 -16.51 -13.59 -2.20
N GLU A 12 -15.89 -14.53 -1.50
CA GLU A 12 -14.52 -15.00 -1.73
C GLU A 12 -14.27 -15.49 -3.16
N LYS A 13 -15.29 -16.06 -3.78
CA LYS A 13 -15.23 -16.55 -5.17
C LYS A 13 -15.63 -15.51 -6.22
N ARG A 14 -16.08 -14.34 -5.78
CA ARG A 14 -16.65 -13.29 -6.64
C ARG A 14 -16.05 -11.92 -6.39
N CYS A 15 -14.95 -11.84 -5.67
CA CYS A 15 -14.30 -10.58 -5.35
C CYS A 15 -12.79 -10.68 -5.58
N THR A 16 -12.23 -9.81 -6.42
CA THR A 16 -10.80 -9.74 -6.68
C THR A 16 -10.16 -8.62 -5.87
N PRO A 17 -9.21 -8.95 -4.96
CA PRO A 17 -8.48 -7.95 -4.19
C PRO A 17 -7.47 -7.19 -5.05
N VAL A 18 -7.58 -5.87 -5.09
CA VAL A 18 -6.66 -4.98 -5.82
C VAL A 18 -5.23 -5.14 -5.34
N VAL A 19 -5.02 -5.19 -4.02
CA VAL A 19 -3.67 -5.29 -3.44
C VAL A 19 -2.94 -6.55 -3.91
N THR A 20 -3.64 -7.68 -4.03
CA THR A 20 -3.05 -8.93 -4.52
C THR A 20 -2.66 -8.81 -5.99
N THR A 21 -3.51 -8.21 -6.82
CA THR A 21 -3.22 -7.98 -8.24
C THR A 21 -2.05 -7.01 -8.42
N ALA A 22 -1.97 -5.94 -7.63
CA ALA A 22 -0.84 -5.01 -7.63
C ALA A 22 0.48 -5.72 -7.28
N HIS A 23 0.48 -6.59 -6.26
CA HIS A 23 1.65 -7.41 -5.94
C HIS A 23 2.01 -8.36 -7.08
N ALA A 24 1.02 -8.99 -7.74
CA ALA A 24 1.28 -9.86 -8.89
C ALA A 24 1.96 -9.10 -10.04
N VAL A 25 1.53 -7.88 -10.35
CA VAL A 25 2.20 -7.01 -11.35
C VAL A 25 3.65 -6.74 -10.95
N ARG A 26 3.88 -6.33 -9.70
CA ARG A 26 5.25 -6.04 -9.22
C ARG A 26 6.14 -7.28 -9.24
N CYS A 27 5.65 -8.41 -8.77
CA CYS A 27 6.39 -9.69 -8.80
C CYS A 27 6.71 -10.11 -10.23
N ALA A 28 5.76 -10.03 -11.15
CA ALA A 28 5.98 -10.38 -12.56
C ALA A 28 7.07 -9.50 -13.18
N ARG A 29 7.08 -8.19 -12.94
CA ARG A 29 8.13 -7.28 -13.42
C ARG A 29 9.52 -7.60 -12.85
N ILE A 30 9.61 -7.87 -11.54
CA ILE A 30 10.89 -8.25 -10.89
C ILE A 30 11.39 -9.58 -11.45
N LEU A 31 10.50 -10.56 -11.62
CA LEU A 31 10.86 -11.86 -12.17
C LEU A 31 11.25 -11.78 -13.65
N ALA A 32 10.56 -10.96 -14.45
CA ALA A 32 10.92 -10.71 -15.85
C ALA A 32 12.33 -10.11 -15.95
N TYR A 33 12.61 -9.08 -15.15
CA TYR A 33 13.97 -8.51 -15.07
C TYR A 33 15.02 -9.55 -14.69
N THR A 34 14.73 -10.38 -13.70
CA THR A 34 15.65 -11.46 -13.27
C THR A 34 15.84 -12.50 -14.37
N ALA A 35 14.75 -12.87 -15.07
CA ALA A 35 14.81 -13.82 -16.20
C ALA A 35 15.67 -13.28 -17.35
N HIS A 36 15.58 -11.98 -17.67
CA HIS A 36 16.48 -11.33 -18.65
C HIS A 36 17.94 -11.43 -18.23
N LEU A 37 18.27 -11.15 -16.96
CA LEU A 37 19.65 -11.25 -16.45
C LEU A 37 20.21 -12.67 -16.53
N LEU A 38 19.32 -13.67 -16.41
CA LEU A 38 19.70 -15.09 -16.46
C LEU A 38 19.58 -15.71 -17.86
N ALA A 39 19.30 -14.89 -18.89
CA ALA A 39 19.09 -15.32 -20.28
C ALA A 39 17.91 -16.30 -20.50
N HIS A 40 16.88 -16.23 -19.63
CA HIS A 40 15.63 -16.98 -19.78
C HIS A 40 14.56 -16.12 -20.51
N GLY A 41 14.79 -15.85 -21.82
CA GLY A 41 13.99 -14.91 -22.60
C GLY A 41 12.50 -15.28 -22.69
N GLU A 42 12.16 -16.55 -22.91
CA GLU A 42 10.76 -16.99 -23.00
C GLU A 42 9.97 -16.75 -21.68
N ASP A 43 10.62 -16.97 -20.55
CA ASP A 43 10.03 -16.68 -19.23
C ASP A 43 9.86 -15.18 -19.02
N ALA A 44 10.85 -14.37 -19.42
CA ALA A 44 10.78 -12.93 -19.36
C ALA A 44 9.58 -12.39 -20.17
N ASP A 45 9.46 -12.79 -21.43
CA ASP A 45 8.35 -12.39 -22.31
C ASP A 45 6.96 -12.76 -21.75
N ARG A 46 6.86 -13.96 -21.17
CA ARG A 46 5.62 -14.40 -20.54
C ARG A 46 5.25 -13.55 -19.33
N LEU A 47 6.22 -13.26 -18.47
CA LEU A 47 6.02 -12.46 -17.25
C LEU A 47 5.70 -11.00 -17.58
N GLU A 48 6.31 -10.43 -18.61
CA GLU A 48 5.98 -9.08 -19.08
C GLU A 48 4.54 -9.00 -19.58
N LYS A 49 4.11 -9.97 -20.40
CA LYS A 49 2.71 -10.06 -20.89
C LYS A 49 1.71 -10.21 -19.73
N ASP A 50 2.05 -10.99 -18.70
CA ASP A 50 1.21 -11.12 -17.49
C ASP A 50 1.14 -9.78 -16.74
N ALA A 51 2.27 -9.08 -16.54
CA ALA A 51 2.30 -7.78 -15.90
C ALA A 51 1.46 -6.74 -16.66
N GLU A 52 1.57 -6.69 -18.00
CA GLU A 52 0.76 -5.82 -18.82
C GLU A 52 -0.74 -6.13 -18.74
N ARG A 53 -1.10 -7.42 -18.80
CA ARG A 53 -2.50 -7.87 -18.70
C ARG A 53 -3.13 -7.46 -17.37
N PHE A 54 -2.43 -7.69 -16.27
CA PHE A 54 -2.90 -7.31 -14.94
C PHE A 54 -2.95 -5.79 -14.76
N THR A 55 -1.98 -5.06 -15.31
CA THR A 55 -1.98 -3.59 -15.29
C THR A 55 -3.22 -3.04 -15.99
N ARG A 56 -3.52 -3.51 -17.23
CA ARG A 56 -4.73 -3.10 -17.94
C ARG A 56 -6.00 -3.42 -17.17
N ALA A 57 -6.09 -4.63 -16.60
CA ALA A 57 -7.25 -5.01 -15.81
C ALA A 57 -7.47 -4.10 -14.59
N LEU A 58 -6.41 -3.68 -13.91
CA LEU A 58 -6.50 -2.70 -12.83
C LEU A 58 -7.02 -1.35 -13.32
N GLN A 59 -6.44 -0.81 -14.41
CA GLN A 59 -6.80 0.49 -14.97
C GLN A 59 -8.24 0.54 -15.48
N GLU A 60 -8.70 -0.52 -16.16
CA GLU A 60 -10.01 -0.57 -16.80
C GLU A 60 -11.15 -0.95 -15.87
N HIS A 61 -10.88 -1.79 -14.87
CA HIS A 61 -11.95 -2.41 -14.08
C HIS A 61 -11.91 -2.11 -12.59
N ALA A 62 -10.78 -1.63 -12.04
CA ALA A 62 -10.63 -1.47 -10.61
C ALA A 62 -10.64 0.00 -10.14
N TRP A 63 -10.50 0.97 -11.04
CA TRP A 63 -10.52 2.39 -10.67
C TRP A 63 -11.93 2.89 -10.41
N ASP A 64 -12.19 3.33 -9.18
CA ASP A 64 -13.43 3.98 -8.77
C ASP A 64 -13.23 5.51 -8.82
N GLU A 65 -13.66 6.11 -9.93
CA GLU A 65 -13.52 7.55 -10.19
C GLU A 65 -14.12 8.40 -9.08
N GLY A 66 -15.30 8.00 -8.58
CA GLY A 66 -16.00 8.74 -7.53
C GLY A 66 -15.27 8.74 -6.20
N ALA A 67 -14.50 7.70 -5.89
CA ALA A 67 -13.68 7.60 -4.68
C ALA A 67 -12.27 8.13 -4.89
N GLY A 68 -11.76 8.13 -6.13
CA GLY A 68 -10.36 8.40 -6.45
C GLY A 68 -9.42 7.35 -5.85
N TYR A 69 -9.87 6.09 -5.81
CA TYR A 69 -9.13 4.92 -5.33
C TYR A 69 -9.46 3.68 -6.14
N PHE A 70 -8.55 2.72 -6.16
CA PHE A 70 -8.84 1.39 -6.69
C PHE A 70 -9.70 0.59 -5.71
N GLY A 71 -10.84 0.08 -6.19
CA GLY A 71 -11.77 -0.75 -5.41
C GLY A 71 -11.52 -2.25 -5.61
N TYR A 72 -11.95 -3.06 -4.64
CA TYR A 72 -12.06 -4.50 -4.83
C TYR A 72 -13.16 -4.77 -5.85
N VAL A 73 -12.83 -5.50 -6.92
CA VAL A 73 -13.74 -5.75 -8.04
C VAL A 73 -14.65 -6.92 -7.72
N LEU A 74 -15.94 -6.68 -7.81
CA LEU A 74 -16.96 -7.74 -7.76
C LEU A 74 -17.18 -8.30 -9.15
N HIS A 75 -17.44 -9.62 -9.23
CA HIS A 75 -17.70 -10.32 -10.47
C HIS A 75 -19.12 -10.89 -10.51
N ASP A 76 -19.74 -10.86 -11.70
CA ASP A 76 -21.00 -11.53 -11.97
C ASP A 76 -20.80 -13.08 -12.06
N GLU A 77 -21.88 -13.81 -12.34
CA GLU A 77 -21.85 -15.27 -12.47
C GLU A 77 -21.02 -15.75 -13.66
N GLN A 78 -20.78 -14.89 -14.63
CA GLN A 78 -19.95 -15.15 -15.81
C GLN A 78 -18.49 -14.72 -15.61
N GLY A 79 -18.13 -14.22 -14.42
CA GLY A 79 -16.78 -13.77 -14.07
C GLY A 79 -16.41 -12.37 -14.62
N ARG A 80 -17.36 -11.60 -15.14
CA ARG A 80 -17.12 -10.24 -15.64
C ARG A 80 -17.17 -9.24 -14.49
N ALA A 81 -16.40 -8.14 -14.59
CA ALA A 81 -16.46 -7.06 -13.62
C ALA A 81 -17.87 -6.46 -13.55
N ALA A 82 -18.45 -6.41 -12.34
CA ALA A 82 -19.83 -5.99 -12.09
C ALA A 82 -19.94 -4.82 -11.10
N GLY A 83 -18.83 -4.33 -10.58
CA GLY A 83 -18.80 -3.21 -9.64
C GLY A 83 -17.74 -3.36 -8.56
N PHE A 84 -17.86 -2.58 -7.51
CA PHE A 84 -16.90 -2.54 -6.42
C PHE A 84 -17.48 -3.00 -5.09
N LEU A 85 -16.65 -3.58 -4.25
CA LEU A 85 -16.99 -3.83 -2.86
C LEU A 85 -17.19 -2.49 -2.15
N ARG A 86 -18.40 -2.26 -1.64
CA ARG A 86 -18.78 -1.04 -0.92
C ARG A 86 -19.16 -1.38 0.52
N ASP A 87 -19.00 -0.41 1.41
CA ASP A 87 -19.52 -0.51 2.77
C ASP A 87 -21.05 -0.35 2.81
N ALA A 88 -21.62 -0.39 4.01
CA ALA A 88 -23.07 -0.25 4.21
C ALA A 88 -23.64 1.13 3.79
N SER A 89 -22.79 2.14 3.67
CA SER A 89 -23.17 3.48 3.20
C SER A 89 -22.98 3.68 1.69
N GLY A 90 -22.55 2.63 0.97
CA GLY A 90 -22.30 2.68 -0.46
C GLY A 90 -20.95 3.26 -0.86
N VAL A 91 -20.05 3.47 0.11
CA VAL A 91 -18.71 4.02 -0.12
C VAL A 91 -17.74 2.89 -0.49
N ASN A 92 -16.79 3.15 -1.38
CA ASN A 92 -15.72 2.21 -1.73
C ASN A 92 -15.01 1.72 -0.46
N HIS A 93 -15.03 0.40 -0.22
CA HIS A 93 -14.47 -0.19 0.99
C HIS A 93 -12.94 -0.38 0.94
N ASN A 94 -12.26 0.30 0.03
CA ASN A 94 -10.80 0.22 -0.14
C ASN A 94 -10.14 1.61 -0.24
N MET A 95 -10.73 2.64 0.37
CA MET A 95 -10.13 3.97 0.46
C MET A 95 -8.99 3.96 1.47
N GLY A 96 -7.77 3.87 0.98
CA GLY A 96 -6.56 3.81 1.80
C GLY A 96 -5.37 3.21 1.06
N LEU A 97 -4.36 2.74 1.79
CA LEU A 97 -3.13 2.18 1.21
C LEU A 97 -3.38 0.94 0.36
N GLY A 98 -4.43 0.16 0.67
CA GLY A 98 -4.88 -0.93 -0.19
C GLY A 98 -5.35 -0.46 -1.56
N GLY A 99 -6.16 0.63 -1.61
CA GLY A 99 -6.65 1.26 -2.84
C GLY A 99 -5.59 2.06 -3.58
N ALA A 100 -4.52 2.47 -2.92
CA ALA A 100 -3.36 3.11 -3.53
C ALA A 100 -2.27 2.11 -3.97
N SER A 101 -2.45 0.82 -3.70
CA SER A 101 -1.43 -0.21 -3.97
C SER A 101 -0.95 -0.31 -5.43
N PRO A 102 -1.74 -0.02 -6.48
CA PRO A 102 -1.24 0.01 -7.85
C PRO A 102 -0.09 1.00 -8.09
N LEU A 103 0.10 2.03 -7.23
CA LEU A 103 1.25 2.92 -7.31
C LEU A 103 2.58 2.18 -7.15
N PHE A 104 2.72 1.31 -6.16
CA PHE A 104 3.97 0.59 -5.95
C PHE A 104 4.24 -0.50 -6.99
N ALA A 105 3.22 -0.85 -7.75
CA ALA A 105 3.35 -1.74 -8.90
C ALA A 105 3.65 -0.98 -10.21
N GLY A 106 3.54 0.35 -10.23
CA GLY A 106 3.60 1.16 -11.44
C GLY A 106 2.44 0.85 -12.41
N ALA A 107 1.26 0.52 -11.87
CA ALA A 107 0.10 0.05 -12.63
C ALA A 107 -1.02 1.11 -12.77
N CYS A 108 -0.74 2.36 -12.42
CA CYS A 108 -1.66 3.48 -12.56
C CYS A 108 -1.50 4.16 -13.93
N THR A 109 -2.54 4.83 -14.42
CA THR A 109 -2.38 5.90 -15.43
C THR A 109 -1.74 7.12 -14.77
N VAL A 110 -1.34 8.12 -15.56
CA VAL A 110 -0.76 9.37 -15.04
C VAL A 110 -1.73 10.06 -14.10
N GLU A 111 -2.98 10.22 -14.52
CA GLU A 111 -4.04 10.90 -13.77
C GLU A 111 -4.37 10.16 -12.45
N GLN A 112 -4.47 8.83 -12.51
CA GLN A 112 -4.70 8.00 -11.32
C GLN A 112 -3.54 8.14 -10.32
N ALA A 113 -2.30 8.12 -10.82
CA ALA A 113 -1.12 8.26 -9.99
C ALA A 113 -1.04 9.64 -9.33
N GLU A 114 -1.28 10.72 -10.07
CA GLU A 114 -1.26 12.09 -9.54
C GLU A 114 -2.27 12.27 -8.41
N GLY A 115 -3.54 11.87 -8.62
CA GLY A 115 -4.57 11.95 -7.59
C GLY A 115 -4.25 11.12 -6.34
N LEU A 116 -3.64 9.93 -6.50
CA LEU A 116 -3.22 9.12 -5.36
C LEU A 116 -2.03 9.73 -4.62
N TRP A 117 -1.05 10.33 -5.32
CA TRP A 117 0.07 11.02 -4.67
C TRP A 117 -0.39 12.22 -3.85
N GLU A 118 -1.36 12.99 -4.34
CA GLU A 118 -1.98 14.08 -3.58
C GLU A 118 -2.60 13.57 -2.28
N LYS A 119 -3.38 12.49 -2.34
CA LYS A 119 -3.99 11.87 -1.16
C LYS A 119 -2.95 11.32 -0.17
N LEU A 120 -1.87 10.71 -0.66
CA LEU A 120 -0.79 10.22 0.20
C LEU A 120 -0.07 11.36 0.92
N ALA A 121 0.08 12.52 0.29
CA ALA A 121 0.78 13.67 0.87
C ALA A 121 -0.11 14.53 1.79
N SER A 122 -1.43 14.39 1.70
CA SER A 122 -2.42 15.22 2.40
C SER A 122 -2.73 14.72 3.81
N GLU A 123 -2.74 15.63 4.77
CA GLU A 123 -3.16 15.38 6.15
C GLU A 123 -4.67 15.20 6.29
N GLU A 124 -5.46 15.68 5.33
CA GLU A 124 -6.90 15.42 5.27
C GLU A 124 -7.21 13.98 4.86
N HIS A 125 -6.26 13.32 4.20
CA HIS A 125 -6.38 11.97 3.67
C HIS A 125 -5.49 10.96 4.41
N LEU A 126 -4.31 10.65 3.86
CA LEU A 126 -3.50 9.53 4.35
C LEU A 126 -2.29 9.94 5.20
N TRP A 127 -1.78 11.18 5.06
CA TRP A 127 -0.61 11.59 5.83
C TRP A 127 -0.95 11.88 7.29
N SER A 128 -0.10 11.43 8.21
CA SER A 128 -0.20 11.72 9.64
C SER A 128 1.16 12.10 10.24
N ALA A 129 1.16 12.57 11.48
CA ALA A 129 2.40 12.83 12.23
C ALA A 129 3.30 11.58 12.42
N CYS A 130 2.76 10.37 12.19
CA CYS A 130 3.46 9.09 12.28
C CYS A 130 3.77 8.48 10.91
N GLY A 131 3.42 9.13 9.81
CA GLY A 131 3.51 8.63 8.44
C GLY A 131 2.14 8.30 7.86
N LEU A 132 2.11 7.41 6.87
CA LEU A 132 0.90 7.04 6.14
C LEU A 132 -0.04 6.17 6.98
N SER A 133 -1.26 6.65 7.22
CA SER A 133 -2.37 5.90 7.79
C SER A 133 -2.81 4.77 6.84
N THR A 134 -3.24 3.63 7.36
CA THR A 134 -3.72 2.51 6.54
C THR A 134 -5.00 2.82 5.78
N VAL A 135 -5.84 3.70 6.31
CA VAL A 135 -7.13 4.10 5.70
C VAL A 135 -7.20 5.62 5.63
N ASP A 136 -7.80 6.12 4.56
CA ASP A 136 -8.10 7.54 4.35
C ASP A 136 -9.01 8.08 5.46
N ARG A 137 -8.64 9.21 6.04
CA ARG A 137 -9.39 9.84 7.15
C ARG A 137 -10.78 10.33 6.74
N SER A 138 -10.98 10.63 5.46
CA SER A 138 -12.28 11.00 4.92
C SER A 138 -13.24 9.80 4.80
N SER A 139 -12.73 8.58 4.92
CA SER A 139 -13.53 7.37 4.82
C SER A 139 -14.40 7.15 6.06
N PRO A 140 -15.68 6.77 5.93
CA PRO A 140 -16.57 6.52 7.06
C PRO A 140 -16.15 5.34 7.94
N TYR A 141 -15.32 4.43 7.42
CA TYR A 141 -14.79 3.30 8.20
C TYR A 141 -13.40 3.56 8.78
N TYR A 142 -12.84 4.76 8.61
CA TYR A 142 -11.63 5.17 9.34
C TYR A 142 -11.88 5.11 10.86
N ARG A 143 -10.91 4.59 11.58
CA ARG A 143 -10.90 4.61 13.04
C ARG A 143 -9.52 5.07 13.49
N ARG A 144 -9.47 6.21 14.16
CA ARG A 144 -8.24 6.70 14.75
C ARG A 144 -7.60 5.57 15.57
N ASP A 145 -6.34 5.27 15.27
CA ASP A 145 -5.62 4.19 15.92
C ASP A 145 -6.20 2.77 15.76
N GLY A 146 -7.15 2.60 14.86
CA GLY A 146 -7.68 1.27 14.52
C GLY A 146 -6.62 0.40 13.88
N TYR A 147 -6.50 -0.86 14.34
CA TYR A 147 -5.43 -1.82 13.99
C TYR A 147 -5.10 -1.87 12.49
N TRP A 148 -6.10 -2.10 11.62
CA TRP A 148 -5.96 -2.10 10.16
C TRP A 148 -6.76 -1.01 9.46
N ASN A 149 -7.35 -0.09 10.19
CA ASN A 149 -8.17 0.97 9.61
C ASN A 149 -7.86 2.37 10.19
N GLY A 150 -6.60 2.57 10.58
CA GLY A 150 -6.10 3.86 11.07
C GLY A 150 -4.60 3.85 11.37
N ALA A 151 -4.11 2.90 12.15
CA ALA A 151 -2.72 2.84 12.60
C ALA A 151 -1.68 2.80 11.47
N VAL A 152 -0.45 3.16 11.78
CA VAL A 152 0.71 3.21 10.86
C VAL A 152 1.53 1.93 10.96
N TRP A 153 1.82 1.32 9.81
CA TRP A 153 2.57 0.08 9.69
C TRP A 153 3.82 0.28 8.84
N MET A 154 4.98 -0.07 9.36
CA MET A 154 6.27 0.17 8.67
C MET A 154 6.40 -0.55 7.32
N PRO A 155 5.88 -1.78 7.10
CA PRO A 155 5.89 -2.40 5.77
C PRO A 155 5.18 -1.57 4.69
N TYR A 156 4.05 -0.94 5.02
CA TYR A 156 3.39 -0.04 4.08
C TYR A 156 4.19 1.24 3.84
N GLN A 157 4.81 1.81 4.88
CA GLN A 157 5.72 2.95 4.69
C GLN A 157 6.82 2.59 3.69
N TRP A 158 7.40 1.39 3.80
CA TRP A 158 8.42 0.89 2.89
C TRP A 158 7.93 0.75 1.45
N MET A 159 6.75 0.18 1.25
CA MET A 159 6.18 0.00 -0.09
C MET A 159 5.98 1.35 -0.80
N PHE A 160 5.43 2.34 -0.10
CA PHE A 160 5.21 3.67 -0.67
C PHE A 160 6.48 4.52 -0.75
N PHE A 161 7.45 4.32 0.14
CA PHE A 161 8.80 4.85 -0.01
C PHE A 161 9.43 4.39 -1.32
N LYS A 162 9.39 3.08 -1.60
CA LYS A 162 9.90 2.53 -2.87
C LYS A 162 9.13 3.06 -4.08
N ALA A 163 7.81 3.11 -4.00
CA ALA A 163 6.98 3.69 -5.05
C ALA A 163 7.34 5.17 -5.33
N ALA A 164 7.62 5.94 -4.29
CA ALA A 164 8.02 7.35 -4.43
C ALA A 164 9.38 7.50 -5.10
N LEU A 165 10.35 6.63 -4.77
CA LEU A 165 11.65 6.60 -5.46
C LEU A 165 11.48 6.22 -6.94
N ASP A 166 10.71 5.17 -7.24
CA ASP A 166 10.46 4.69 -8.59
C ASP A 166 9.74 5.77 -9.45
N ALA A 167 8.93 6.62 -8.82
CA ALA A 167 8.25 7.77 -9.45
C ALA A 167 9.07 9.08 -9.46
N GLY A 168 10.32 9.07 -9.01
CA GLY A 168 11.17 10.27 -8.92
C GLY A 168 10.76 11.28 -7.83
N LYS A 169 9.83 10.91 -6.93
CA LYS A 169 9.35 11.76 -5.82
C LYS A 169 10.25 11.64 -4.59
N THR A 170 11.54 11.92 -4.76
CA THR A 170 12.60 11.71 -3.76
C THR A 170 12.35 12.47 -2.46
N GLY A 171 11.82 13.70 -2.52
CA GLY A 171 11.44 14.48 -1.34
C GLY A 171 10.34 13.82 -0.51
N PHE A 172 9.35 13.21 -1.16
CA PHE A 172 8.29 12.47 -0.45
C PHE A 172 8.81 11.15 0.12
N ALA A 173 9.67 10.44 -0.60
CA ALA A 173 10.36 9.26 -0.08
C ALA A 173 11.16 9.61 1.19
N PHE A 174 11.96 10.68 1.15
CA PHE A 174 12.70 11.14 2.33
C PHE A 174 11.75 11.49 3.49
N ARG A 175 10.63 12.19 3.21
CA ARG A 175 9.62 12.51 4.24
C ARG A 175 9.08 11.26 4.93
N ILE A 176 8.80 10.19 4.19
CA ILE A 176 8.37 8.90 4.77
C ILE A 176 9.46 8.32 5.69
N ALA A 177 10.69 8.23 5.20
CA ALA A 177 11.81 7.65 5.93
C ALA A 177 12.16 8.45 7.19
N ASP A 178 12.30 9.78 7.09
CA ASP A 178 12.62 10.65 8.21
C ASP A 178 11.54 10.62 9.30
N THR A 179 10.26 10.64 8.89
CA THR A 179 9.14 10.52 9.84
C THR A 179 9.18 9.19 10.60
N ALA A 180 9.42 8.08 9.91
CA ALA A 180 9.53 6.77 10.52
C ALA A 180 10.74 6.67 11.45
N LEU A 181 11.90 7.20 11.05
CA LEU A 181 13.12 7.18 11.86
C LEU A 181 12.96 7.99 13.15
N ARG A 182 12.37 9.18 13.10
CA ARG A 182 12.06 9.99 14.30
C ARG A 182 11.10 9.28 15.23
N LEU A 183 10.03 8.69 14.68
CA LEU A 183 9.07 7.93 15.46
C LEU A 183 9.72 6.76 16.20
N TRP A 184 10.62 6.05 15.51
CA TRP A 184 11.40 4.96 16.10
C TRP A 184 12.44 5.42 17.11
N GLN A 185 13.09 6.55 16.87
CA GLN A 185 14.01 7.15 17.83
C GLN A 185 13.32 7.46 19.15
N ASP A 186 12.12 8.09 19.08
CA ASP A 186 11.32 8.43 20.27
C ASP A 186 10.85 7.17 21.00
N GLU A 187 10.43 6.13 20.27
CA GLU A 187 9.98 4.88 20.87
C GLU A 187 11.12 4.09 21.50
N CYS A 188 12.27 3.98 20.81
CA CYS A 188 13.44 3.30 21.37
C CYS A 188 13.97 3.96 22.63
N ALA A 189 13.97 5.31 22.69
CA ALA A 189 14.34 6.05 23.89
C ALA A 189 13.43 5.77 25.09
N ALA A 190 12.14 5.45 24.80
CA ALA A 190 11.14 5.26 25.84
C ALA A 190 10.98 3.79 26.29
N SER A 191 11.08 2.81 25.36
CA SER A 191 10.71 1.43 25.65
C SER A 191 11.73 0.37 25.25
N TYR A 192 12.64 0.67 24.32
CA TYR A 192 13.57 -0.29 23.68
C TYR A 192 12.87 -1.45 22.93
N HIS A 193 11.62 -1.26 22.48
CA HIS A 193 10.84 -2.31 21.81
C HIS A 193 10.67 -2.07 20.29
N CYS A 194 10.47 -3.17 19.55
CA CYS A 194 10.15 -3.21 18.12
C CYS A 194 8.66 -3.51 17.97
N PHE A 195 7.82 -2.50 17.94
CA PHE A 195 6.37 -2.70 17.90
C PHE A 195 5.84 -3.09 16.52
N GLU A 196 4.68 -3.75 16.54
CA GLU A 196 3.96 -4.23 15.36
C GLU A 196 3.44 -3.06 14.50
N HIS A 197 2.89 -2.02 15.12
CA HIS A 197 2.36 -0.82 14.49
C HIS A 197 2.47 0.38 15.42
N PHE A 198 2.15 1.56 14.92
CA PHE A 198 2.17 2.80 15.69
C PHE A 198 0.80 3.47 15.68
N MET A 199 0.41 3.93 16.87
CA MET A 199 -0.80 4.71 17.11
C MET A 199 -0.56 6.17 16.73
N ILE A 200 -1.45 6.76 15.94
CA ILE A 200 -1.29 8.14 15.44
C ILE A 200 -1.43 9.16 16.57
N GLU A 201 -2.36 8.91 17.50
CA GLU A 201 -2.65 9.85 18.57
C GLU A 201 -1.53 9.95 19.60
N SER A 202 -1.13 8.81 20.15
CA SER A 202 -0.08 8.75 21.16
C SER A 202 1.33 8.85 20.61
N ARG A 203 1.49 8.61 19.30
CA ARG A 203 2.78 8.44 18.63
C ARG A 203 3.64 7.32 19.25
N ARG A 204 2.99 6.33 19.84
CA ARG A 204 3.63 5.22 20.52
C ARG A 204 3.38 3.91 19.78
N GLY A 205 4.33 3.00 19.93
CA GLY A 205 4.18 1.63 19.45
C GLY A 205 3.04 0.89 20.15
N ALA A 206 2.41 -0.03 19.43
CA ALA A 206 1.32 -0.86 19.90
C ALA A 206 1.33 -2.25 19.24
N GLY A 207 0.45 -3.13 19.69
CA GLY A 207 0.42 -4.53 19.30
C GLY A 207 1.55 -5.33 19.94
N TRP A 208 2.10 -6.28 19.21
CA TRP A 208 3.20 -7.09 19.74
C TRP A 208 4.50 -6.28 19.83
N HIS A 209 5.16 -6.31 20.98
CA HIS A 209 6.31 -5.45 21.30
C HIS A 209 7.68 -5.99 20.82
N GLN A 210 7.72 -7.15 20.21
CA GLN A 210 8.94 -7.77 19.67
C GLN A 210 8.73 -8.24 18.22
N PHE A 211 8.34 -7.32 17.34
CA PHE A 211 8.04 -7.62 15.95
C PHE A 211 9.16 -7.12 15.01
N GLY A 212 10.37 -7.62 15.20
CA GLY A 212 11.57 -7.17 14.47
C GLY A 212 11.45 -7.25 12.95
N GLY A 213 10.72 -8.25 12.40
CA GLY A 213 10.51 -8.37 10.95
C GLY A 213 9.76 -7.20 10.32
N LEU A 214 8.78 -6.63 11.01
CA LEU A 214 8.05 -5.45 10.52
C LEU A 214 8.86 -4.16 10.64
N SER A 215 9.93 -4.18 11.43
CA SER A 215 10.80 -3.03 11.70
C SER A 215 12.00 -2.95 10.76
N ALA A 216 12.27 -3.99 9.98
CA ALA A 216 13.40 -4.04 9.06
C ALA A 216 13.55 -2.81 8.15
N PRO A 217 12.48 -2.20 7.62
CA PRO A 217 12.58 -0.96 6.84
C PRO A 217 13.28 0.18 7.58
N VAL A 218 13.08 0.30 8.88
CA VAL A 218 13.69 1.37 9.70
C VAL A 218 15.20 1.23 9.74
N ALA A 219 15.72 0.01 9.90
CA ALA A 219 17.15 -0.25 9.86
C ALA A 219 17.76 0.08 8.48
N GLN A 220 17.04 -0.23 7.40
CA GLN A 220 17.48 0.10 6.04
C GLN A 220 17.51 1.62 5.79
N TRP A 221 16.51 2.37 6.25
CA TRP A 221 16.50 3.83 6.14
C TRP A 221 17.61 4.47 6.98
N PHE A 222 17.84 3.95 8.18
CA PHE A 222 18.94 4.40 9.02
C PHE A 222 20.30 4.21 8.31
N ALA A 223 20.54 3.02 7.76
CA ALA A 223 21.75 2.75 7.01
C ALA A 223 21.87 3.69 5.79
N ALA A 224 20.81 3.82 4.99
CA ALA A 224 20.84 4.60 3.75
C ALA A 224 21.05 6.12 3.95
N TYR A 225 20.52 6.68 5.04
CA TYR A 225 20.51 8.14 5.23
C TYR A 225 21.48 8.65 6.31
N TYR A 226 21.87 7.80 7.26
CA TYR A 226 22.63 8.24 8.43
C TYR A 226 23.94 7.50 8.68
N VAL A 227 24.22 6.42 7.96
CA VAL A 227 25.51 5.73 8.04
C VAL A 227 26.39 6.16 6.86
N PRO A 228 27.53 6.86 7.10
CA PRO A 228 28.42 7.29 6.03
C PRO A 228 28.98 6.13 5.22
N GLY A 229 28.96 6.24 3.91
CA GLY A 229 29.61 5.29 2.99
C GLY A 229 28.84 3.98 2.71
N THR A 230 27.53 3.97 3.00
CA THR A 230 26.63 2.86 2.62
C THR A 230 25.79 3.17 1.38
#